data_26f470eea9cb0139faf1a96eb0b374b3
#
_entry.id   26f470eea9cb0139faf1a96eb0b374b3
#
_cell.length_a   1.000
_cell.length_b   1.000
_cell.length_c   1.000
_cell.angle_alpha   90.00
_cell.angle_beta   90.00
_cell.angle_gamma   90.00
#
_symmetry.space_group_name_H-M   'P 1'
#
loop_
_entity.id
_entity.type
_entity.pdbx_description
1 polymer ?
#
loop_
_entity_poly.entity_id
_entity_poly.type
_entity_poly.pdbx_seq_one_letter_code
_entity_poly.pdbx_strand_id
1 'polypeptide(L)'
;VNSRNQTGGLFGDLLTENDKADAELHRQFAMTVKADMLAALDNGTKPYRSILDLRKRASELGMEVDNDGRTDILLQELVEDGLVRAAREVIERKGSASRESYDLICKLYEMQPTISARSSNRIKMQQYSTPLPMAWIAGRFAMADKADGSVLEPTAGNGMLVFTIPVGQVHVNELDKT
;
A
#
# COMPACT_ATOMS: atom_id res chain seq x y z
N VAL A 1 -10.05 38.93 -6.53
CA VAL A 1 -9.80 38.16 -7.76
C VAL A 1 -9.81 36.70 -7.35
N ASN A 2 -10.89 35.97 -7.69
CA ASN A 2 -11.12 34.58 -7.39
C ASN A 2 -10.22 33.71 -8.29
N SER A 3 -9.23 33.04 -7.74
CA SER A 3 -8.57 31.92 -8.40
C SER A 3 -9.26 30.62 -7.98
N ARG A 4 -10.12 30.10 -8.84
CA ARG A 4 -10.67 28.74 -8.75
C ARG A 4 -9.52 27.75 -9.00
N ASN A 5 -9.17 26.98 -7.99
CA ASN A 5 -8.39 25.76 -8.15
C ASN A 5 -9.25 24.74 -8.93
N GLN A 6 -9.05 24.67 -10.23
CA GLN A 6 -9.49 23.54 -11.06
C GLN A 6 -8.38 22.50 -11.07
N THR A 7 -8.40 21.59 -10.12
CA THR A 7 -7.65 20.33 -10.17
C THR A 7 -8.59 19.18 -10.57
N GLY A 8 -9.31 19.36 -11.66
CA GLY A 8 -9.93 18.28 -12.41
C GLY A 8 -8.96 17.89 -13.52
N GLY A 9 -8.14 16.88 -13.28
CA GLY A 9 -7.22 16.37 -14.30
C GLY A 9 -8.01 15.85 -15.50
N LEU A 10 -7.49 16.08 -16.71
CA LEU A 10 -8.06 15.75 -18.03
C LEU A 10 -8.45 14.25 -18.21
N PHE A 11 -8.20 13.40 -17.25
CA PHE A 11 -8.47 11.95 -17.24
C PHE A 11 -9.54 11.50 -16.25
N GLY A 12 -10.02 12.36 -15.35
CA GLY A 12 -11.06 12.01 -14.36
C GLY A 12 -12.43 11.70 -14.98
N ASP A 13 -12.69 12.22 -16.18
CA ASP A 13 -13.98 12.06 -16.89
C ASP A 13 -14.03 10.83 -17.83
N LEU A 14 -12.95 10.04 -17.90
CA LEU A 14 -12.85 8.87 -18.80
C LEU A 14 -13.17 7.53 -18.12
N LEU A 15 -13.30 7.49 -16.79
CA LEU A 15 -13.66 6.28 -16.07
C LEU A 15 -15.16 6.02 -16.15
N THR A 16 -15.51 4.79 -16.50
CA THR A 16 -16.92 4.35 -16.45
C THR A 16 -17.41 4.27 -15.00
N GLU A 17 -18.74 4.22 -14.80
CA GLU A 17 -19.30 4.00 -13.47
C GLU A 17 -18.87 2.64 -12.87
N ASN A 18 -18.65 1.61 -13.70
CA ASN A 18 -18.12 0.33 -13.25
C ASN A 18 -16.67 0.47 -12.77
N ASP A 19 -15.81 1.19 -13.52
CA ASP A 19 -14.41 1.42 -13.10
C ASP A 19 -14.34 2.14 -11.75
N LYS A 20 -15.25 3.07 -11.50
CA LYS A 20 -15.34 3.79 -10.22
C LYS A 20 -15.82 2.88 -9.09
N ALA A 21 -16.78 1.99 -9.36
CA ALA A 21 -17.27 1.02 -8.40
C ALA A 21 -16.20 0.01 -8.01
N ASP A 22 -15.45 -0.50 -8.99
CA ASP A 22 -14.33 -1.41 -8.77
C ASP A 22 -13.21 -0.74 -7.95
N ALA A 23 -12.84 0.49 -8.30
CA ALA A 23 -11.84 1.25 -7.54
C ALA A 23 -12.26 1.48 -6.08
N GLU A 24 -13.55 1.70 -5.81
CA GLU A 24 -14.06 1.83 -4.44
C GLU A 24 -14.00 0.49 -3.69
N LEU A 25 -14.34 -0.63 -4.34
CA LEU A 25 -14.20 -1.97 -3.73
C LEU A 25 -12.73 -2.29 -3.43
N HIS A 26 -11.81 -1.98 -4.34
CA HIS A 26 -10.38 -2.13 -4.12
C HIS A 26 -9.90 -1.30 -2.92
N ARG A 27 -10.33 -0.05 -2.83
CA ARG A 27 -10.03 0.80 -1.69
C ARG A 27 -10.58 0.23 -0.38
N GLN A 28 -11.82 -0.26 -0.37
CA GLN A 28 -12.44 -0.88 0.79
C GLN A 28 -11.69 -2.14 1.23
N PHE A 29 -11.25 -2.96 0.27
CA PHE A 29 -10.44 -4.14 0.58
C PHE A 29 -9.10 -3.74 1.23
N ALA A 30 -8.36 -2.78 0.67
CA ALA A 30 -7.11 -2.32 1.25
C ALA A 30 -7.28 -1.72 2.66
N MET A 31 -8.38 -0.97 2.89
CA MET A 31 -8.72 -0.45 4.21
C MET A 31 -9.10 -1.54 5.20
N THR A 32 -9.74 -2.60 4.74
CA THR A 32 -10.06 -3.78 5.56
C THR A 32 -8.79 -4.52 5.95
N VAL A 33 -7.89 -4.75 4.99
CA VAL A 33 -6.56 -5.34 5.26
C VAL A 33 -5.79 -4.50 6.28
N LYS A 34 -5.78 -3.18 6.14
CA LYS A 34 -5.18 -2.27 7.13
C LYS A 34 -5.74 -2.54 8.53
N ALA A 35 -7.06 -2.56 8.66
CA ALA A 35 -7.73 -2.76 9.96
C ALA A 35 -7.40 -4.14 10.56
N ASP A 36 -7.46 -5.19 9.74
CA ASP A 36 -7.17 -6.55 10.17
C ASP A 36 -5.71 -6.71 10.59
N MET A 37 -4.76 -6.07 9.88
CA MET A 37 -3.33 -6.07 10.25
C MET A 37 -3.05 -5.32 11.56
N LEU A 38 -3.68 -4.17 11.78
CA LEU A 38 -3.54 -3.42 13.04
C LEU A 38 -4.13 -4.19 14.23
N ALA A 39 -5.32 -4.78 14.08
CA ALA A 39 -5.93 -5.63 15.09
C ALA A 39 -5.06 -6.86 15.41
N ALA A 40 -4.45 -7.44 14.38
CA ALA A 40 -3.54 -8.57 14.53
C ALA A 40 -2.24 -8.20 15.28
N LEU A 41 -1.71 -7.00 15.08
CA LEU A 41 -0.59 -6.47 15.87
C LEU A 41 -0.91 -6.43 17.36
N ASP A 42 -2.09 -5.95 17.70
CA ASP A 42 -2.52 -5.82 19.10
C ASP A 42 -2.75 -7.18 19.76
N ASN A 43 -3.25 -8.16 19.00
CA ASN A 43 -3.63 -9.49 19.48
C ASN A 43 -2.54 -10.57 19.29
N GLY A 44 -1.44 -10.27 18.62
CA GLY A 44 -0.39 -11.22 18.31
C GLY A 44 -0.83 -12.35 17.36
N THR A 45 -1.79 -12.08 16.47
CA THR A 45 -2.34 -13.06 15.52
C THR A 45 -1.82 -12.82 14.10
N LYS A 46 -2.09 -13.75 13.18
CA LYS A 46 -1.82 -13.59 11.74
C LYS A 46 -3.16 -13.56 11.00
N PRO A 47 -3.57 -12.41 10.42
CA PRO A 47 -4.92 -12.26 9.88
C PRO A 47 -5.14 -13.07 8.60
N TYR A 48 -4.11 -13.22 7.78
CA TYR A 48 -4.16 -13.97 6.51
C TYR A 48 -2.99 -14.95 6.45
N ARG A 49 -3.26 -16.22 6.16
CA ARG A 49 -2.25 -17.27 6.05
C ARG A 49 -1.92 -17.62 4.60
N SER A 50 -2.88 -17.39 3.71
CA SER A 50 -2.79 -17.80 2.31
C SER A 50 -3.59 -16.90 1.39
N ILE A 51 -3.41 -17.07 0.08
CA ILE A 51 -4.22 -16.42 -0.95
C ILE A 51 -5.72 -16.78 -0.82
N LEU A 52 -6.05 -17.95 -0.30
CA LEU A 52 -7.44 -18.37 -0.11
C LEU A 52 -8.16 -17.52 0.95
N ASP A 53 -7.46 -17.12 2.01
CA ASP A 53 -8.03 -16.24 3.03
C ASP A 53 -8.32 -14.86 2.42
N LEU A 54 -7.44 -14.37 1.56
CA LEU A 54 -7.62 -13.09 0.85
C LEU A 54 -8.79 -13.15 -0.13
N ARG A 55 -8.89 -14.21 -0.93
CA ARG A 55 -10.02 -14.42 -1.85
C ARG A 55 -11.35 -14.47 -1.10
N LYS A 56 -11.38 -15.19 0.02
CA LYS A 56 -12.57 -15.22 0.89
C LYS A 56 -12.93 -13.81 1.37
N ARG A 57 -11.95 -13.06 1.87
CA ARG A 57 -12.16 -11.70 2.36
C ARG A 57 -12.64 -10.74 1.27
N ALA A 58 -12.08 -10.83 0.07
CA ALA A 58 -12.50 -10.06 -1.10
C ALA A 58 -13.95 -10.39 -1.50
N SER A 59 -14.31 -11.66 -1.55
CA SER A 59 -15.68 -12.10 -1.83
C SER A 59 -16.68 -11.61 -0.77
N GLU A 60 -16.31 -11.60 0.51
CA GLU A 60 -17.15 -11.05 1.60
C GLU A 60 -17.44 -9.55 1.41
N LEU A 61 -16.56 -8.83 0.74
CA LEU A 61 -16.72 -7.40 0.39
C LEU A 61 -17.43 -7.18 -0.94
N GLY A 62 -17.81 -8.25 -1.65
CA GLY A 62 -18.50 -8.18 -2.93
C GLY A 62 -17.59 -8.04 -4.15
N MET A 63 -16.28 -8.24 -4.00
CA MET A 63 -15.37 -8.28 -5.15
C MET A 63 -15.58 -9.59 -5.94
N GLU A 64 -15.53 -9.48 -7.27
CA GLU A 64 -15.43 -10.66 -8.13
C GLU A 64 -14.06 -11.31 -7.97
N VAL A 65 -14.06 -12.61 -7.64
CA VAL A 65 -12.85 -13.37 -7.35
C VAL A 65 -12.79 -14.60 -8.23
N ASP A 66 -11.99 -14.52 -9.26
CA ASP A 66 -11.71 -15.66 -10.14
C ASP A 66 -10.55 -16.51 -9.63
N ASN A 67 -10.55 -17.78 -10.05
CA ASN A 67 -9.45 -18.71 -9.75
C ASN A 67 -8.30 -18.54 -10.76
N ASP A 68 -7.93 -17.31 -11.06
CA ASP A 68 -6.88 -17.00 -12.00
C ASP A 68 -5.71 -16.21 -11.36
N GLY A 69 -4.58 -16.21 -12.07
CA GLY A 69 -3.39 -15.52 -11.57
C GLY A 69 -3.51 -13.98 -11.58
N ARG A 70 -4.49 -13.40 -12.28
CA ARG A 70 -4.72 -11.95 -12.32
C ARG A 70 -5.36 -11.48 -11.02
N THR A 71 -6.38 -12.19 -10.56
CA THR A 71 -7.01 -11.93 -9.26
C THR A 71 -5.97 -12.02 -8.12
N ASP A 72 -5.11 -13.03 -8.15
CA ASP A 72 -4.07 -13.18 -7.12
C ASP A 72 -3.07 -12.02 -7.11
N ILE A 73 -2.69 -11.52 -8.29
CA ILE A 73 -1.82 -10.35 -8.42
C ILE A 73 -2.51 -9.11 -7.86
N LEU A 74 -3.76 -8.86 -8.24
CA LEU A 74 -4.54 -7.74 -7.71
C LEU A 74 -4.66 -7.81 -6.19
N LEU A 75 -5.04 -8.95 -5.64
CA LEU A 75 -5.16 -9.12 -4.18
C LEU A 75 -3.83 -8.89 -3.47
N GLN A 76 -2.71 -9.32 -4.07
CA GLN A 76 -1.39 -9.02 -3.52
C GLN A 76 -1.11 -7.51 -3.48
N GLU A 77 -1.41 -6.78 -4.54
CA GLU A 77 -1.23 -5.31 -4.62
C GLU A 77 -2.09 -4.60 -3.58
N LEU A 78 -3.34 -4.99 -3.43
CA LEU A 78 -4.24 -4.43 -2.44
C LEU A 78 -3.82 -4.74 -1.00
N VAL A 79 -3.23 -5.91 -0.74
CA VAL A 79 -2.62 -6.24 0.55
C VAL A 79 -1.42 -5.35 0.83
N GLU A 80 -0.58 -5.11 -0.16
CA GLU A 80 0.57 -4.21 -0.03
C GLU A 80 0.12 -2.76 0.26
N ASP A 81 -0.94 -2.25 -0.41
CA ASP A 81 -1.54 -0.94 -0.09
C ASP A 81 -2.08 -0.91 1.35
N GLY A 82 -2.83 -1.92 1.75
CA GLY A 82 -3.33 -2.04 3.13
C GLY A 82 -2.21 -2.05 4.17
N LEU A 83 -1.11 -2.74 3.86
CA LEU A 83 0.07 -2.82 4.72
C LEU A 83 0.80 -1.46 4.83
N VAL A 84 0.98 -0.74 3.73
CA VAL A 84 1.55 0.63 3.73
C VAL A 84 0.72 1.56 4.60
N ARG A 85 -0.61 1.48 4.49
CA ARG A 85 -1.53 2.27 5.32
C ARG A 85 -1.46 1.90 6.80
N ALA A 86 -1.33 0.61 7.13
CA ALA A 86 -1.12 0.15 8.51
C ALA A 86 0.20 0.66 9.07
N ALA A 87 1.27 0.59 8.29
CA ALA A 87 2.59 1.07 8.66
C ALA A 87 2.60 2.59 8.90
N ARG A 88 1.92 3.38 8.07
CA ARG A 88 1.75 4.83 8.29
C ARG A 88 1.05 5.10 9.62
N GLU A 89 -0.02 4.39 9.94
CA GLU A 89 -0.74 4.56 11.20
C GLU A 89 0.13 4.20 12.42
N VAL A 90 0.96 3.15 12.32
CA VAL A 90 1.95 2.82 13.37
C VAL A 90 2.90 3.99 13.60
N ILE A 91 3.40 4.60 12.52
CA ILE A 91 4.30 5.76 12.60
C ILE A 91 3.62 7.00 13.18
N GLU A 92 2.38 7.26 12.78
CA GLU A 92 1.58 8.36 13.32
C GLU A 92 1.35 8.22 14.83
N ARG A 93 1.11 6.99 15.29
CA ARG A 93 0.87 6.71 16.73
C ARG A 93 2.15 6.71 17.57
N LYS A 94 3.28 6.24 17.04
CA LYS A 94 4.51 5.93 17.79
C LYS A 94 5.70 6.82 17.44
N GLY A 95 5.60 7.60 16.36
CA GLY A 95 6.68 8.42 15.82
C GLY A 95 7.58 7.66 14.85
N SER A 96 7.97 8.32 13.77
CA SER A 96 8.73 7.72 12.67
C SER A 96 10.15 7.28 13.03
N ALA A 97 10.74 7.83 14.09
CA ALA A 97 12.13 7.57 14.48
C ALA A 97 12.27 6.60 15.67
N SER A 98 11.17 6.10 16.23
CA SER A 98 11.24 5.29 17.44
C SER A 98 11.62 3.84 17.15
N ARG A 99 12.36 3.21 18.05
CA ARG A 99 12.66 1.78 17.99
C ARG A 99 11.38 0.95 18.02
N GLU A 100 10.39 1.38 18.82
CA GLU A 100 9.10 0.72 18.92
C GLU A 100 8.39 0.68 17.56
N SER A 101 8.40 1.79 16.80
CA SER A 101 7.85 1.81 15.44
C SER A 101 8.52 0.81 14.54
N TYR A 102 9.85 0.73 14.55
CA TYR A 102 10.58 -0.22 13.74
C TYR A 102 10.20 -1.67 14.09
N ASP A 103 10.14 -2.01 15.38
CA ASP A 103 9.80 -3.36 15.83
C ASP A 103 8.35 -3.74 15.43
N LEU A 104 7.41 -2.79 15.45
CA LEU A 104 6.04 -3.00 14.95
C LEU A 104 5.99 -3.14 13.41
N ILE A 105 6.80 -2.38 12.69
CA ILE A 105 6.96 -2.50 11.23
C ILE A 105 7.51 -3.89 10.86
N CYS A 106 8.48 -4.41 11.60
CA CYS A 106 8.97 -5.78 11.40
C CYS A 106 7.85 -6.82 11.63
N LYS A 107 7.06 -6.66 12.68
CA LYS A 107 5.92 -7.56 12.93
C LYS A 107 4.86 -7.49 11.83
N LEU A 108 4.52 -6.30 11.33
CA LEU A 108 3.62 -6.15 10.19
C LEU A 108 4.14 -6.92 8.96
N TYR A 109 5.43 -6.81 8.69
CA TYR A 109 6.07 -7.53 7.59
C TYR A 109 5.98 -9.06 7.75
N GLU A 110 6.22 -9.58 8.95
CA GLU A 110 6.14 -11.01 9.27
C GLU A 110 4.70 -11.57 9.18
N MET A 111 3.70 -10.71 9.37
CA MET A 111 2.29 -11.09 9.27
C MET A 111 1.77 -11.15 7.82
N GLN A 112 2.54 -10.68 6.85
CA GLN A 112 2.14 -10.80 5.44
C GLN A 112 1.87 -12.26 5.07
N PRO A 113 0.81 -12.52 4.29
CA PRO A 113 0.61 -13.84 3.71
C PRO A 113 1.71 -14.12 2.69
N THR A 114 2.20 -15.36 2.64
CA THR A 114 3.12 -15.78 1.60
C THR A 114 2.34 -15.98 0.29
N ILE A 115 2.42 -14.99 -0.59
CA ILE A 115 1.77 -15.03 -1.91
C ILE A 115 2.88 -15.11 -2.95
N SER A 116 2.91 -16.20 -3.72
CA SER A 116 3.91 -16.42 -4.78
C SER A 116 3.39 -16.06 -6.17
N ALA A 117 2.40 -15.18 -6.27
CA ALA A 117 1.86 -14.76 -7.57
C ALA A 117 2.91 -13.95 -8.34
N ARG A 118 3.45 -14.54 -9.39
CA ARG A 118 4.42 -13.89 -10.30
C ARG A 118 3.86 -13.90 -11.71
N SER A 119 3.60 -12.73 -12.29
CA SER A 119 3.32 -12.62 -13.71
C SER A 119 4.62 -12.48 -14.50
N SER A 120 4.62 -12.94 -15.78
CA SER A 120 5.75 -12.76 -16.68
C SER A 120 6.07 -11.27 -16.89
N ASN A 121 5.09 -10.38 -16.82
CA ASN A 121 5.28 -8.94 -16.94
C ASN A 121 5.97 -8.36 -15.69
N ARG A 122 5.56 -8.73 -14.48
CA ARG A 122 6.24 -8.32 -13.23
C ARG A 122 7.71 -8.74 -13.22
N ILE A 123 8.02 -9.94 -13.71
CA ILE A 123 9.40 -10.40 -13.83
C ILE A 123 10.18 -9.55 -14.85
N LYS A 124 9.59 -9.25 -16.01
CA LYS A 124 10.21 -8.42 -17.05
C LYS A 124 10.43 -6.97 -16.61
N MET A 125 9.47 -6.40 -15.89
CA MET A 125 9.50 -5.02 -15.40
C MET A 125 10.25 -4.88 -14.07
N GLN A 126 10.71 -6.00 -13.48
CA GLN A 126 11.33 -6.02 -12.14
C GLN A 126 10.50 -5.34 -11.05
N GLN A 127 9.18 -5.45 -11.17
CA GLN A 127 8.24 -4.87 -10.21
C GLN A 127 8.20 -5.71 -8.92
N TYR A 128 9.12 -5.42 -8.03
CA TYR A 128 9.21 -6.06 -6.71
C TYR A 128 9.01 -5.01 -5.63
N SER A 129 8.11 -5.28 -4.72
CA SER A 129 7.90 -4.41 -3.55
C SER A 129 9.09 -4.49 -2.61
N THR A 130 9.59 -3.34 -2.19
CA THR A 130 10.65 -3.28 -1.16
C THR A 130 10.12 -3.81 0.17
N PRO A 131 10.83 -4.69 0.88
CA PRO A 131 10.41 -5.14 2.20
C PRO A 131 10.20 -3.98 3.16
N LEU A 132 9.09 -4.00 3.89
CA LEU A 132 8.64 -2.89 4.75
C LEU A 132 9.71 -2.40 5.75
N PRO A 133 10.50 -3.28 6.45
CA PRO A 133 11.57 -2.81 7.33
C PRO A 133 12.70 -2.09 6.58
N MET A 134 13.03 -2.51 5.37
CA MET A 134 14.04 -1.85 4.54
C MET A 134 13.53 -0.49 4.04
N ALA A 135 12.28 -0.42 3.63
CA ALA A 135 11.63 0.83 3.23
C ALA A 135 11.60 1.84 4.38
N TRP A 136 11.35 1.39 5.62
CA TRP A 136 11.45 2.25 6.80
C TRP A 136 12.85 2.85 6.96
N ILE A 137 13.89 2.02 6.85
CA ILE A 137 15.28 2.47 6.94
C ILE A 137 15.58 3.48 5.83
N ALA A 138 15.25 3.17 4.57
CA ALA A 138 15.49 4.03 3.42
C ALA A 138 14.83 5.41 3.60
N GLY A 139 13.55 5.43 3.96
CA GLY A 139 12.81 6.67 4.18
C GLY A 139 13.38 7.50 5.35
N ARG A 140 13.85 6.85 6.41
CA ARG A 140 14.53 7.52 7.52
C ARG A 140 15.86 8.14 7.10
N PHE A 141 16.65 7.43 6.29
CA PHE A 141 17.89 7.98 5.73
C PHE A 141 17.64 9.17 4.80
N ALA A 142 16.63 9.08 3.95
CA ALA A 142 16.28 10.17 3.02
C ALA A 142 15.93 11.49 3.73
N MET A 143 15.42 11.42 4.98
CA MET A 143 14.97 12.57 5.76
C MET A 143 15.85 12.87 6.99
N ALA A 144 16.97 12.16 7.17
CA ALA A 144 17.77 12.25 8.40
C ALA A 144 18.21 13.66 8.76
N ASP A 145 18.51 14.50 7.76
CA ASP A 145 19.08 15.82 7.95
C ASP A 145 18.16 16.98 7.49
N LYS A 146 16.87 16.70 7.16
CA LYS A 146 16.02 17.70 6.48
C LYS A 146 14.60 17.74 7.05
N ALA A 147 14.39 18.65 8.01
CA ALA A 147 13.03 18.89 8.53
C ALA A 147 12.07 19.47 7.45
N ASP A 148 12.59 20.26 6.50
CA ASP A 148 11.83 20.97 5.46
C ASP A 148 12.12 20.47 4.03
N GLY A 149 12.75 19.29 3.90
CA GLY A 149 13.10 18.72 2.61
C GLY A 149 11.89 18.13 1.87
N SER A 150 11.99 18.01 0.55
CA SER A 150 11.08 17.22 -0.26
C SER A 150 11.78 15.98 -0.83
N VAL A 151 11.04 14.91 -1.01
CA VAL A 151 11.51 13.64 -1.57
C VAL A 151 10.79 13.36 -2.85
N LEU A 152 11.53 12.97 -3.87
CA LEU A 152 11.00 12.47 -5.13
C LEU A 152 11.16 10.94 -5.16
N GLU A 153 10.05 10.23 -5.34
CA GLU A 153 10.00 8.80 -5.64
C GLU A 153 9.52 8.60 -7.07
N PRO A 154 10.43 8.29 -8.01
CA PRO A 154 10.08 8.20 -9.43
C PRO A 154 9.36 6.92 -9.82
N THR A 155 9.33 5.91 -8.97
CA THR A 155 8.75 4.57 -9.20
C THR A 155 7.95 4.13 -7.98
N ALA A 156 6.93 4.91 -7.64
CA ALA A 156 6.30 4.85 -6.32
C ALA A 156 5.59 3.51 -6.03
N GLY A 157 5.04 2.82 -7.02
CA GLY A 157 4.18 1.67 -6.79
C GLY A 157 3.14 1.97 -5.72
N ASN A 158 3.01 1.10 -4.74
CA ASN A 158 2.13 1.30 -3.57
C ASN A 158 2.65 2.31 -2.54
N GLY A 159 3.70 3.08 -2.83
CA GLY A 159 4.27 4.09 -1.94
C GLY A 159 5.09 3.51 -0.78
N MET A 160 5.60 2.28 -0.94
CA MET A 160 6.33 1.57 0.11
C MET A 160 7.56 2.36 0.60
N LEU A 161 8.38 2.92 -0.30
CA LEU A 161 9.60 3.64 0.07
C LEU A 161 9.36 4.98 0.77
N VAL A 162 8.17 5.56 0.60
CA VAL A 162 7.85 6.90 1.10
C VAL A 162 6.86 6.91 2.28
N PHE A 163 6.49 5.76 2.82
CA PHE A 163 5.48 5.70 3.88
C PHE A 163 5.92 6.37 5.21
N THR A 164 7.22 6.53 5.43
CA THR A 164 7.75 7.23 6.63
C THR A 164 7.81 8.74 6.47
N ILE A 165 7.56 9.26 5.27
CA ILE A 165 7.74 10.67 4.93
C ILE A 165 6.37 11.37 4.97
N PRO A 166 6.28 12.58 5.55
CA PRO A 166 5.04 13.35 5.54
C PRO A 166 4.52 13.57 4.11
N VAL A 167 3.22 13.38 3.89
CA VAL A 167 2.60 13.43 2.55
C VAL A 167 2.90 14.74 1.81
N GLY A 168 2.92 15.87 2.52
CA GLY A 168 3.22 17.19 1.92
C GLY A 168 4.67 17.36 1.45
N GLN A 169 5.56 16.42 1.77
CA GLN A 169 6.98 16.44 1.40
C GLN A 169 7.33 15.41 0.33
N VAL A 170 6.33 14.66 -0.17
CA VAL A 170 6.55 13.59 -1.15
C VAL A 170 6.03 13.99 -2.51
N HIS A 171 6.89 13.83 -3.52
CA HIS A 171 6.53 13.87 -4.92
C HIS A 171 6.70 12.47 -5.49
N VAL A 172 5.66 11.93 -6.06
CA VAL A 172 5.66 10.56 -6.61
C VAL A 172 5.38 10.58 -8.10
N ASN A 173 5.97 9.61 -8.79
CA ASN A 173 5.62 9.26 -10.15
C ASN A 173 5.45 7.74 -10.23
N GLU A 174 4.50 7.29 -11.03
CA GLU A 174 4.29 5.88 -11.34
C GLU A 174 3.96 5.76 -12.82
N LEU A 175 4.59 4.82 -13.50
CA LEU A 175 4.39 4.56 -14.92
C LEU A 175 3.17 3.66 -15.16
N ASP A 176 2.98 2.69 -14.28
CA ASP A 176 1.85 1.77 -14.35
C ASP A 176 0.59 2.44 -13.80
N LYS A 177 -0.51 2.33 -14.55
CA LYS A 177 -1.80 2.94 -14.21
C LYS A 177 -2.80 1.90 -13.70
N THR A 178 -2.29 0.89 -12.99
CA THR A 178 -3.18 -0.11 -12.35
C THR A 178 -4.01 0.48 -11.24
#